data_65d0d3affcc82a6fb4bfdc8979f09c40
#
_entry.id   65d0d3affcc82a6fb4bfdc8979f09c40
#
_cell.length_a   1.000
_cell.length_b   1.000
_cell.length_c   1.000
_cell.angle_alpha   90.00
_cell.angle_beta   90.00
_cell.angle_gamma   90.00
#
_symmetry.space_group_name_H-M   'P 1'
#
loop_
_entity.id
_entity.type
_entity.pdbx_description
1 polymer ?
#
loop_
_entity_poly.entity_id
_entity_poly.type
_entity_poly.pdbx_seq_one_letter_code
_entity_poly.pdbx_strand_id
1 'polypeptide(L)'
;GVSLDQIENLLDSLLDLGITFIDTADCYTRSEELIGRYLGDRSGEFVIATKCGCISGGDGEEEYSRAVIERSIDRSLKRMGLECLDLVFLHTCSAEVLRAGEAADALMRARDAGKVRYTGYSGDDADALQAISMGVFDAIQVTFNILNQTALDEVLPAAQCAGIGVVAKRPIANARLLPPDSPQFYGGPYWDPVRSLLTDEGAWDDPLECSLRFTLSHPVITSAIIGTANALHARENAKRARAEALSPKLLDALHKLRPED
;
A
#
# COMPACT_ATOMS: atom_id res chain seq x y z
N GLY A 1 -11.18 -18.61 10.12
CA GLY A 1 -9.93 -17.84 10.20
C GLY A 1 -8.88 -18.47 9.32
N VAL A 2 -7.87 -17.71 8.93
CA VAL A 2 -6.74 -18.20 8.12
C VAL A 2 -5.86 -19.10 9.00
N SER A 3 -5.49 -20.28 8.51
CA SER A 3 -4.59 -21.19 9.24
C SER A 3 -3.13 -20.75 9.14
N LEU A 4 -2.30 -21.19 10.10
CA LEU A 4 -0.86 -20.90 10.05
C LEU A 4 -0.19 -21.50 8.81
N ASP A 5 -0.58 -22.71 8.42
CA ASP A 5 -0.07 -23.41 7.22
C ASP A 5 -0.40 -22.64 5.93
N GLN A 6 -1.56 -21.97 5.86
CA GLN A 6 -1.91 -21.13 4.72
C GLN A 6 -1.00 -19.90 4.61
N ILE A 7 -0.63 -19.31 5.76
CA ILE A 7 0.28 -18.16 5.80
C ILE A 7 1.69 -18.58 5.44
N GLU A 8 2.18 -19.69 5.96
CA GLU A 8 3.49 -20.25 5.63
C GLU A 8 3.59 -20.52 4.13
N ASN A 9 2.62 -21.25 3.55
CA ASN A 9 2.55 -21.52 2.11
C ASN A 9 2.50 -20.24 1.27
N LEU A 10 1.82 -19.18 1.76
CA LEU A 10 1.81 -17.89 1.09
C LEU A 10 3.21 -17.28 1.09
N LEU A 11 3.82 -17.11 2.27
CA LEU A 11 5.13 -16.45 2.43
C LEU A 11 6.24 -17.19 1.66
N ASP A 12 6.23 -18.53 1.70
CA ASP A 12 7.18 -19.36 0.93
C ASP A 12 7.04 -19.18 -0.58
N SER A 13 5.83 -18.92 -1.08
CA SER A 13 5.58 -18.73 -2.50
C SER A 13 6.01 -17.36 -3.03
N LEU A 14 6.25 -16.35 -2.18
CA LEU A 14 6.43 -14.96 -2.63
C LEU A 14 7.64 -14.78 -3.53
N LEU A 15 8.80 -15.34 -3.18
CA LEU A 15 10.02 -15.22 -3.98
C LEU A 15 9.88 -15.91 -5.34
N ASP A 16 9.28 -17.11 -5.38
CA ASP A 16 9.00 -17.82 -6.63
C ASP A 16 8.07 -17.01 -7.55
N LEU A 17 7.20 -16.19 -6.93
CA LEU A 17 6.31 -15.27 -7.64
C LEU A 17 6.98 -13.95 -7.99
N GLY A 18 8.24 -13.71 -7.60
CA GLY A 18 8.95 -12.45 -7.80
C GLY A 18 8.41 -11.31 -6.95
N ILE A 19 7.74 -11.61 -5.84
CA ILE A 19 7.22 -10.63 -4.89
C ILE A 19 8.26 -10.46 -3.79
N THR A 20 8.88 -9.29 -3.74
CA THR A 20 9.95 -8.97 -2.78
C THR A 20 9.58 -7.83 -1.84
N PHE A 21 8.44 -7.18 -2.02
CA PHE A 21 7.95 -6.11 -1.15
C PHE A 21 6.79 -6.62 -0.30
N ILE A 22 6.96 -6.58 1.02
CA ILE A 22 5.94 -6.99 2.00
C ILE A 22 5.49 -5.76 2.78
N ASP A 23 4.17 -5.53 2.84
CA ASP A 23 3.57 -4.43 3.59
C ASP A 23 2.74 -4.97 4.76
N THR A 24 3.00 -4.43 5.95
CA THR A 24 2.27 -4.72 7.17
C THR A 24 2.01 -3.44 7.98
N ALA A 25 1.53 -3.56 9.21
CA ALA A 25 1.45 -2.49 10.19
C ALA A 25 1.47 -3.06 11.61
N ASP A 26 1.93 -2.28 12.57
CA ASP A 26 1.98 -2.67 13.97
C ASP A 26 0.58 -2.93 14.58
N CYS A 27 -0.45 -2.31 14.00
CA CYS A 27 -1.86 -2.50 14.38
C CYS A 27 -2.56 -3.67 13.66
N TYR A 28 -1.88 -4.40 12.76
CA TYR A 28 -2.46 -5.55 12.06
C TYR A 28 -2.33 -6.83 12.87
N THR A 29 -3.03 -6.89 14.00
CA THR A 29 -3.10 -8.05 14.94
C THR A 29 -1.78 -8.82 15.09
N ARG A 30 -1.59 -9.91 14.32
CA ARG A 30 -0.43 -10.81 14.40
C ARG A 30 0.46 -10.79 13.16
N SER A 31 0.23 -9.85 12.23
CA SER A 31 0.91 -9.88 10.94
C SER A 31 2.44 -9.78 11.10
N GLU A 32 2.94 -8.86 11.91
CA GLU A 32 4.38 -8.71 12.17
C GLU A 32 5.00 -9.94 12.84
N GLU A 33 4.31 -10.55 13.81
CA GLU A 33 4.77 -11.77 14.46
C GLU A 33 4.87 -12.96 13.48
N LEU A 34 3.91 -13.07 12.57
CA LEU A 34 3.89 -14.12 11.55
C LEU A 34 5.01 -13.90 10.51
N ILE A 35 5.24 -12.66 10.08
CA ILE A 35 6.37 -12.31 9.22
C ILE A 35 7.69 -12.71 9.90
N GLY A 36 7.92 -12.27 11.13
CA GLY A 36 9.14 -12.63 11.88
C GLY A 36 9.33 -14.13 12.06
N ARG A 37 8.25 -14.86 12.35
CA ARG A 37 8.29 -16.31 12.55
C ARG A 37 8.64 -17.09 11.28
N TYR A 38 8.04 -16.71 10.13
CA TYR A 38 8.13 -17.50 8.90
C TYR A 38 9.18 -17.02 7.93
N LEU A 39 9.54 -15.74 7.93
CA LEU A 39 10.65 -15.26 7.13
C LEU A 39 11.98 -15.41 7.85
N GLY A 40 12.03 -15.20 9.18
CA GLY A 40 13.22 -15.44 10.00
C GLY A 40 14.51 -14.95 9.33
N ASP A 41 15.46 -15.87 9.12
CA ASP A 41 16.75 -15.58 8.47
C ASP A 41 16.63 -15.18 6.98
N ARG A 42 15.46 -15.36 6.36
CA ARG A 42 15.17 -14.97 4.96
C ARG A 42 14.66 -13.54 4.83
N SER A 43 14.50 -12.81 5.94
CA SER A 43 14.02 -11.42 5.90
C SER A 43 14.85 -10.52 4.97
N GLY A 44 16.15 -10.76 4.84
CA GLY A 44 17.03 -10.05 3.92
C GLY A 44 16.77 -10.26 2.41
N GLU A 45 15.90 -11.21 2.06
CA GLU A 45 15.45 -11.42 0.67
C GLU A 45 14.28 -10.51 0.29
N PHE A 46 13.72 -9.77 1.26
CA PHE A 46 12.56 -8.90 1.10
C PHE A 46 12.85 -7.47 1.53
N VAL A 47 12.08 -6.55 1.01
CA VAL A 47 11.90 -5.21 1.57
C VAL A 47 10.62 -5.24 2.41
N ILE A 48 10.75 -5.10 3.73
CA ILE A 48 9.63 -5.18 4.65
C ILE A 48 9.23 -3.78 5.10
N ALA A 49 8.04 -3.37 4.71
CA ALA A 49 7.43 -2.13 5.14
C ALA A 49 6.43 -2.38 6.28
N THR A 50 6.48 -1.53 7.31
CA THR A 50 5.46 -1.49 8.36
C THR A 50 4.98 -0.06 8.60
N LYS A 51 4.04 0.12 9.52
CA LYS A 51 3.43 1.42 9.80
C LYS A 51 3.36 1.64 11.30
N CYS A 52 3.51 2.89 11.71
CA CYS A 52 3.50 3.31 13.11
C CYS A 52 2.53 4.48 13.35
N GLY A 53 2.24 4.76 14.60
CA GLY A 53 1.46 5.92 15.04
C GLY A 53 0.05 5.63 15.49
N CYS A 54 -0.56 4.51 15.07
CA CYS A 54 -1.86 4.07 15.57
C CYS A 54 -1.72 3.44 16.95
N ILE A 55 -2.71 3.66 17.82
CA ILE A 55 -2.79 2.99 19.11
C ILE A 55 -3.61 1.71 18.98
N SER A 56 -2.94 0.57 19.14
CA SER A 56 -3.63 -0.71 19.30
C SER A 56 -3.82 -0.96 20.78
N GLY A 57 -5.00 -0.62 21.36
CA GLY A 57 -5.29 -1.05 22.71
C GLY A 57 -5.71 -0.01 23.76
N GLY A 58 -5.99 1.22 23.37
CA GLY A 58 -6.79 2.12 24.22
C GLY A 58 -6.14 2.61 25.53
N ASP A 59 -4.82 2.75 25.59
CA ASP A 59 -4.08 3.10 26.81
C ASP A 59 -4.13 4.59 27.19
N GLY A 60 -5.07 5.36 26.61
CA GLY A 60 -5.26 6.77 26.92
C GLY A 60 -4.14 7.70 26.44
N GLU A 61 -3.25 7.22 25.60
CA GLU A 61 -2.19 8.00 24.98
C GLU A 61 -2.67 8.70 23.72
N GLU A 62 -2.01 9.78 23.37
CA GLU A 62 -2.28 10.53 22.15
C GLU A 62 -1.62 9.83 20.95
N GLU A 63 -2.43 9.45 19.94
CA GLU A 63 -1.92 8.91 18.70
C GLU A 63 -0.87 9.84 18.07
N TYR A 64 0.12 9.24 17.40
CA TYR A 64 1.24 9.96 16.75
C TYR A 64 2.13 10.79 17.68
N SER A 65 1.98 10.72 19.01
CA SER A 65 2.96 11.28 19.92
C SER A 65 4.33 10.57 19.75
N ARG A 66 5.40 11.24 20.12
CA ARG A 66 6.76 10.67 20.08
C ARG A 66 6.83 9.32 20.79
N ALA A 67 6.29 9.23 21.98
CA ALA A 67 6.31 8.00 22.77
C ALA A 67 5.60 6.84 22.07
N VAL A 68 4.47 7.12 21.40
CA VAL A 68 3.72 6.12 20.63
C VAL A 68 4.53 5.66 19.42
N ILE A 69 5.15 6.57 18.65
CA ILE A 69 5.99 6.25 17.48
C ILE A 69 7.20 5.39 17.90
N GLU A 70 7.96 5.82 18.88
CA GLU A 70 9.15 5.10 19.36
C GLU A 70 8.80 3.69 19.83
N ARG A 71 7.76 3.56 20.64
CA ARG A 71 7.29 2.27 21.15
C ARG A 71 6.73 1.37 20.04
N SER A 72 6.04 1.92 19.06
CA SER A 72 5.54 1.20 17.88
C SER A 72 6.70 0.59 17.10
N ILE A 73 7.76 1.37 16.82
CA ILE A 73 8.96 0.91 16.13
C ILE A 73 9.68 -0.19 16.90
N ASP A 74 9.90 0.00 18.21
CA ASP A 74 10.56 -1.01 19.05
C ASP A 74 9.74 -2.31 19.14
N ARG A 75 8.42 -2.21 19.17
CA ARG A 75 7.52 -3.36 19.14
C ARG A 75 7.61 -4.10 17.80
N SER A 76 7.63 -3.38 16.68
CA SER A 76 7.76 -3.95 15.34
C SER A 76 9.09 -4.69 15.17
N LEU A 77 10.20 -4.08 15.57
CA LEU A 77 11.53 -4.72 15.59
C LEU A 77 11.51 -6.03 16.38
N LYS A 78 10.94 -6.00 17.59
CA LYS A 78 10.84 -7.17 18.46
C LYS A 78 9.96 -8.27 17.88
N ARG A 79 8.79 -7.93 17.31
CA ARG A 79 7.85 -8.91 16.74
C ARG A 79 8.42 -9.59 15.49
N MET A 80 9.11 -8.85 14.66
CA MET A 80 9.71 -9.37 13.44
C MET A 80 11.10 -9.97 13.65
N GLY A 81 11.73 -9.75 14.82
CA GLY A 81 13.08 -10.24 15.11
C GLY A 81 14.15 -9.52 14.29
N LEU A 82 13.93 -8.26 13.93
CA LEU A 82 14.83 -7.46 13.10
C LEU A 82 15.59 -6.44 13.94
N GLU A 83 16.81 -6.12 13.54
CA GLU A 83 17.61 -5.03 14.13
C GLU A 83 17.31 -3.68 13.49
N CYS A 84 16.85 -3.68 12.22
CA CYS A 84 16.48 -2.49 11.46
C CYS A 84 15.30 -2.79 10.56
N LEU A 85 14.30 -1.90 10.54
CA LEU A 85 13.14 -1.96 9.62
C LEU A 85 13.52 -1.30 8.30
N ASP A 86 13.17 -1.91 7.17
CA ASP A 86 13.52 -1.34 5.86
C ASP A 86 12.76 -0.05 5.59
N LEU A 87 11.44 -0.03 5.81
CA LEU A 87 10.60 1.13 5.55
C LEU A 87 9.49 1.23 6.60
N VAL A 88 9.35 2.40 7.20
CA VAL A 88 8.28 2.66 8.17
C VAL A 88 7.47 3.85 7.74
N PHE A 89 6.15 3.65 7.61
CA PHE A 89 5.21 4.72 7.28
C PHE A 89 4.54 5.27 8.55
N LEU A 90 4.34 6.59 8.63
CA LEU A 90 3.29 7.15 9.49
C LEU A 90 1.92 6.70 8.93
N HIS A 91 1.09 6.09 9.77
CA HIS A 91 -0.13 5.40 9.35
C HIS A 91 -1.36 6.31 9.39
N THR A 92 -1.60 7.06 8.29
CA THR A 92 -2.87 7.82 8.09
C THR A 92 -3.09 8.97 9.09
N CYS A 93 -2.04 9.65 9.53
CA CYS A 93 -2.22 10.87 10.31
C CYS A 93 -2.66 12.05 9.41
N SER A 94 -3.36 13.01 10.01
CA SER A 94 -3.83 14.19 9.30
C SER A 94 -2.70 15.17 8.96
N ALA A 95 -2.96 16.06 8.01
CA ALA A 95 -2.07 17.16 7.69
C ALA A 95 -1.78 18.07 8.90
N GLU A 96 -2.71 18.15 9.88
CA GLU A 96 -2.50 18.89 11.10
C GLU A 96 -1.42 18.25 11.99
N VAL A 97 -1.49 16.93 12.19
CA VAL A 97 -0.46 16.14 12.89
C VAL A 97 0.89 16.27 12.19
N LEU A 98 0.90 16.19 10.86
CA LEU A 98 2.13 16.37 10.06
C LEU A 98 2.73 17.76 10.26
N ARG A 99 1.90 18.83 10.22
CA ARG A 99 2.37 20.20 10.43
C ARG A 99 2.89 20.45 11.85
N ALA A 100 2.36 19.77 12.86
CA ALA A 100 2.89 19.83 14.22
C ALA A 100 4.32 19.27 14.31
N GLY A 101 4.71 18.36 13.40
CA GLY A 101 6.07 17.89 13.21
C GLY A 101 6.52 16.79 14.16
N GLU A 102 5.91 16.62 15.33
CA GLU A 102 6.36 15.68 16.37
C GLU A 102 6.45 14.24 15.86
N ALA A 103 5.43 13.76 15.14
CA ALA A 103 5.41 12.40 14.61
C ALA A 103 6.52 12.16 13.57
N ALA A 104 6.70 13.10 12.66
CA ALA A 104 7.75 13.04 11.66
C ALA A 104 9.14 13.08 12.30
N ASP A 105 9.38 14.01 13.24
CA ASP A 105 10.62 14.10 13.98
C ASP A 105 10.96 12.82 14.75
N ALA A 106 9.97 12.17 15.37
CA ALA A 106 10.15 10.91 16.07
C ALA A 106 10.59 9.79 15.11
N LEU A 107 9.96 9.70 13.94
CA LEU A 107 10.32 8.72 12.91
C LEU A 107 11.74 9.00 12.35
N MET A 108 12.09 10.27 12.11
CA MET A 108 13.44 10.67 11.66
C MET A 108 14.52 10.31 12.71
N ARG A 109 14.24 10.51 13.99
CA ARG A 109 15.15 10.09 15.09
C ARG A 109 15.36 8.58 15.11
N ALA A 110 14.32 7.78 14.84
CA ALA A 110 14.46 6.33 14.74
C ALA A 110 15.34 5.92 13.55
N ARG A 111 15.26 6.64 12.43
CA ARG A 111 16.18 6.47 11.29
C ARG A 111 17.62 6.83 11.67
N ASP A 112 17.83 7.97 12.30
CA ASP A 112 19.18 8.42 12.71
C ASP A 112 19.80 7.47 13.74
N ALA A 113 18.97 6.79 14.55
CA ALA A 113 19.38 5.75 15.49
C ALA A 113 19.65 4.37 14.84
N GLY A 114 19.44 4.24 13.51
CA GLY A 114 19.65 2.99 12.77
C GLY A 114 18.53 1.95 12.93
N LYS A 115 17.42 2.30 13.59
CA LYS A 115 16.26 1.42 13.76
C LYS A 115 15.38 1.31 12.51
N VAL A 116 15.45 2.32 11.64
CA VAL A 116 14.67 2.44 10.40
C VAL A 116 15.60 2.86 9.27
N ARG A 117 15.53 2.22 8.12
CA ARG A 117 16.34 2.56 6.95
C ARG A 117 15.72 3.70 6.13
N TYR A 118 14.44 3.56 5.79
CA TYR A 118 13.68 4.54 5.02
C TYR A 118 12.39 4.92 5.74
N THR A 119 11.98 6.17 5.56
CA THR A 119 10.79 6.73 6.18
C THR A 119 9.71 7.01 5.14
N GLY A 120 8.44 6.90 5.52
CA GLY A 120 7.35 7.15 4.61
C GLY A 120 6.10 7.68 5.29
N TYR A 121 5.14 8.03 4.45
CA TYR A 121 3.80 8.42 4.87
C TYR A 121 2.75 7.60 4.12
N SER A 122 1.74 7.08 4.82
CA SER A 122 0.59 6.40 4.23
C SER A 122 -0.69 7.19 4.48
N GLY A 123 -1.22 7.81 3.45
CA GLY A 123 -2.47 8.58 3.47
C GLY A 123 -2.83 9.01 2.05
N ASP A 124 -3.88 9.80 1.91
CA ASP A 124 -4.42 10.19 0.61
C ASP A 124 -4.57 11.72 0.52
N ASP A 125 -4.85 12.24 -0.66
CA ASP A 125 -5.27 13.62 -0.95
C ASP A 125 -4.37 14.71 -0.30
N ALA A 126 -4.98 15.68 0.39
CA ALA A 126 -4.28 16.81 1.00
C ALA A 126 -3.27 16.39 2.09
N ASP A 127 -3.52 15.30 2.78
CA ASP A 127 -2.61 14.78 3.81
C ASP A 127 -1.33 14.23 3.16
N ALA A 128 -1.46 13.54 2.02
CA ALA A 128 -0.31 13.07 1.24
C ALA A 128 0.49 14.24 0.66
N LEU A 129 -0.17 15.28 0.14
CA LEU A 129 0.49 16.50 -0.32
C LEU A 129 1.26 17.22 0.79
N GLN A 130 0.66 17.29 2.00
CA GLN A 130 1.35 17.84 3.16
C GLN A 130 2.61 17.03 3.50
N ALA A 131 2.54 15.69 3.48
CA ALA A 131 3.68 14.83 3.74
C ALA A 131 4.80 15.05 2.70
N ILE A 132 4.45 15.10 1.40
CA ILE A 132 5.42 15.37 0.33
C ILE A 132 6.11 16.73 0.54
N SER A 133 5.33 17.77 0.90
CA SER A 133 5.85 19.11 1.09
C SER A 133 6.87 19.25 2.23
N MET A 134 6.84 18.32 3.20
CA MET A 134 7.81 18.30 4.31
C MET A 134 9.23 17.92 3.87
N GLY A 135 9.38 17.18 2.75
CA GLY A 135 10.69 16.83 2.20
C GLY A 135 11.53 15.87 3.09
N VAL A 136 10.88 15.15 4.01
CA VAL A 136 11.55 14.26 4.98
C VAL A 136 11.24 12.77 4.76
N PHE A 137 10.29 12.46 3.90
CA PHE A 137 9.89 11.09 3.60
C PHE A 137 10.50 10.59 2.30
N ASP A 138 10.95 9.35 2.30
CA ASP A 138 11.53 8.66 1.13
C ASP A 138 10.45 8.03 0.25
N ALA A 139 9.27 7.72 0.84
CA ALA A 139 8.16 7.09 0.14
C ALA A 139 6.80 7.57 0.64
N ILE A 140 5.80 7.50 -0.26
CA ILE A 140 4.38 7.62 0.10
C ILE A 140 3.60 6.38 -0.30
N GLN A 141 2.54 6.08 0.44
CA GLN A 141 1.62 4.99 0.15
C GLN A 141 0.21 5.56 0.01
N VAL A 142 -0.33 5.55 -1.21
CA VAL A 142 -1.60 6.22 -1.58
C VAL A 142 -2.59 5.27 -2.21
N THR A 143 -3.89 5.55 -2.06
CA THR A 143 -4.94 4.84 -2.79
C THR A 143 -4.88 5.23 -4.26
N PHE A 144 -4.70 4.23 -5.14
CA PHE A 144 -4.73 4.47 -6.57
C PHE A 144 -5.20 3.22 -7.32
N ASN A 145 -6.27 3.36 -8.07
CA ASN A 145 -6.85 2.29 -8.89
C ASN A 145 -7.86 2.86 -9.89
N ILE A 146 -8.40 2.00 -10.74
CA ILE A 146 -9.33 2.35 -11.81
C ILE A 146 -10.61 3.06 -11.34
N LEU A 147 -11.05 2.82 -10.07
CA LEU A 147 -12.23 3.44 -9.45
C LEU A 147 -11.88 4.65 -8.56
N ASN A 148 -10.61 4.86 -8.25
CA ASN A 148 -10.15 6.00 -7.48
C ASN A 148 -8.84 6.51 -8.10
N GLN A 149 -8.96 7.61 -8.81
CA GLN A 149 -7.89 8.22 -9.60
C GLN A 149 -7.50 9.61 -9.08
N THR A 150 -7.99 10.03 -7.90
CA THR A 150 -7.77 11.39 -7.34
C THR A 150 -6.28 11.75 -7.22
N ALA A 151 -5.44 10.77 -6.92
CA ALA A 151 -4.00 10.99 -6.80
C ALA A 151 -3.31 11.47 -8.11
N LEU A 152 -3.94 11.27 -9.29
CA LEU A 152 -3.37 11.68 -10.58
C LEU A 152 -3.21 13.18 -10.71
N ASP A 153 -4.05 13.97 -10.07
CA ASP A 153 -4.13 15.40 -10.33
C ASP A 153 -3.00 16.16 -9.64
N GLU A 154 -2.70 15.83 -8.40
CA GLU A 154 -1.71 16.56 -7.59
C GLU A 154 -0.69 15.66 -6.92
N VAL A 155 -1.12 14.56 -6.29
CA VAL A 155 -0.25 13.74 -5.43
C VAL A 155 0.84 13.03 -6.22
N LEU A 156 0.50 12.35 -7.33
CA LEU A 156 1.48 11.64 -8.16
C LEU A 156 2.46 12.61 -8.85
N PRO A 157 2.01 13.73 -9.45
CA PRO A 157 2.92 14.76 -9.96
C PRO A 157 3.85 15.33 -8.89
N ALA A 158 3.33 15.64 -7.69
CA ALA A 158 4.14 16.17 -6.60
C ALA A 158 5.20 15.16 -6.13
N ALA A 159 4.83 13.88 -5.98
CA ALA A 159 5.75 12.81 -5.62
C ALA A 159 6.85 12.62 -6.67
N GLN A 160 6.49 12.67 -7.95
CA GLN A 160 7.45 12.59 -9.05
C GLN A 160 8.44 13.75 -9.02
N CYS A 161 7.95 14.98 -8.84
CA CYS A 161 8.82 16.17 -8.74
C CYS A 161 9.75 16.11 -7.53
N ALA A 162 9.29 15.56 -6.41
CA ALA A 162 10.09 15.39 -5.20
C ALA A 162 11.05 14.19 -5.25
N GLY A 163 10.94 13.31 -6.25
CA GLY A 163 11.74 12.09 -6.37
C GLY A 163 11.42 11.05 -5.28
N ILE A 164 10.18 11.03 -4.78
CA ILE A 164 9.72 10.15 -3.72
C ILE A 164 9.17 8.85 -4.31
N GLY A 165 9.47 7.70 -3.70
CA GLY A 165 8.88 6.41 -4.08
C GLY A 165 7.37 6.38 -3.83
N VAL A 166 6.59 5.81 -4.76
CA VAL A 166 5.13 5.72 -4.61
C VAL A 166 4.68 4.26 -4.56
N VAL A 167 4.03 3.89 -3.46
CA VAL A 167 3.38 2.60 -3.28
C VAL A 167 1.87 2.77 -3.44
N ALA A 168 1.29 2.13 -4.45
CA ALA A 168 -0.16 2.13 -4.63
C ALA A 168 -0.83 1.11 -3.72
N LYS A 169 -1.70 1.57 -2.82
CA LYS A 169 -2.60 0.71 -2.03
C LYS A 169 -3.94 0.55 -2.76
N ARG A 170 -4.60 -0.60 -2.56
CA ARG A 170 -5.89 -0.97 -3.17
C ARG A 170 -5.88 -0.99 -4.72
N PRO A 171 -4.83 -1.47 -5.38
CA PRO A 171 -4.70 -1.38 -6.85
C PRO A 171 -5.77 -2.16 -7.61
N ILE A 172 -6.45 -3.12 -6.97
CA ILE A 172 -7.59 -3.87 -7.49
C ILE A 172 -8.93 -3.41 -6.88
N ALA A 173 -9.00 -2.17 -6.39
CA ALA A 173 -10.19 -1.56 -5.80
C ALA A 173 -10.86 -2.42 -4.70
N ASN A 174 -10.07 -3.16 -3.89
CA ASN A 174 -10.56 -4.14 -2.91
C ASN A 174 -11.52 -5.19 -3.52
N ALA A 175 -11.24 -5.64 -4.75
CA ALA A 175 -12.07 -6.56 -5.53
C ALA A 175 -13.51 -6.06 -5.82
N ARG A 176 -13.75 -4.74 -5.74
CA ARG A 176 -15.07 -4.13 -6.02
C ARG A 176 -15.48 -4.21 -7.49
N LEU A 177 -14.58 -4.60 -8.38
CA LEU A 177 -14.84 -4.84 -9.79
C LEU A 177 -15.38 -6.25 -10.09
N LEU A 178 -15.58 -7.09 -9.06
CA LEU A 178 -16.18 -8.41 -9.25
C LEU A 178 -17.63 -8.30 -9.71
N PRO A 179 -18.16 -9.36 -10.39
CA PRO A 179 -19.55 -9.38 -10.86
C PRO A 179 -20.57 -9.07 -9.75
N PRO A 180 -21.77 -8.56 -10.09
CA PRO A 180 -22.81 -8.19 -9.11
C PRO A 180 -23.30 -9.33 -8.22
N ASP A 181 -23.18 -10.57 -8.66
CA ASP A 181 -23.49 -11.78 -7.90
C ASP A 181 -22.37 -12.22 -6.96
N SER A 182 -21.21 -11.58 -7.02
CA SER A 182 -20.12 -11.84 -6.08
C SER A 182 -20.48 -11.32 -4.68
N PRO A 183 -20.18 -12.08 -3.60
CA PRO A 183 -20.36 -11.61 -2.22
C PRO A 183 -19.57 -10.34 -1.88
N GLN A 184 -18.52 -10.06 -2.64
CA GLN A 184 -17.66 -8.86 -2.48
C GLN A 184 -18.10 -7.70 -3.40
N PHE A 185 -19.16 -7.87 -4.19
CA PHE A 185 -19.65 -6.81 -5.08
C PHE A 185 -19.97 -5.53 -4.28
N TYR A 186 -19.48 -4.42 -4.78
CA TYR A 186 -19.78 -3.10 -4.26
C TYR A 186 -20.03 -2.15 -5.43
N GLY A 187 -21.32 -1.89 -5.71
CA GLY A 187 -21.73 -0.89 -6.70
C GLY A 187 -21.35 0.51 -6.25
N GLY A 188 -20.99 1.37 -7.18
CA GLY A 188 -20.72 2.77 -6.95
C GLY A 188 -20.89 3.55 -8.24
N PRO A 189 -20.91 4.90 -8.21
CA PRO A 189 -21.22 5.74 -9.38
C PRO A 189 -20.26 5.50 -10.56
N TYR A 190 -19.04 5.04 -10.30
CA TYR A 190 -18.04 4.77 -11.35
C TYR A 190 -18.02 3.31 -11.81
N TRP A 191 -18.75 2.41 -11.12
CA TRP A 191 -18.72 1.00 -11.45
C TRP A 191 -19.35 0.72 -12.82
N ASP A 192 -20.53 1.28 -13.10
CA ASP A 192 -21.22 1.08 -14.36
C ASP A 192 -20.48 1.67 -15.57
N PRO A 193 -19.97 2.92 -15.53
CA PRO A 193 -19.14 3.47 -16.61
C PRO A 193 -17.87 2.66 -16.87
N VAL A 194 -17.17 2.24 -15.83
CA VAL A 194 -15.96 1.41 -15.97
C VAL A 194 -16.32 0.05 -16.57
N ARG A 195 -17.36 -0.60 -16.08
CA ARG A 195 -17.83 -1.87 -16.61
C ARG A 195 -18.19 -1.78 -18.08
N SER A 196 -18.97 -0.77 -18.47
CA SER A 196 -19.36 -0.56 -19.87
C SER A 196 -18.13 -0.42 -20.75
N LEU A 197 -17.20 0.46 -20.39
CA LEU A 197 -15.97 0.68 -21.14
C LEU A 197 -15.14 -0.60 -21.27
N LEU A 198 -14.93 -1.34 -20.18
CA LEU A 198 -14.15 -2.57 -20.21
C LEU A 198 -14.83 -3.67 -21.03
N THR A 199 -16.16 -3.70 -21.04
CA THR A 199 -16.94 -4.64 -21.87
C THR A 199 -16.77 -4.29 -23.35
N ASP A 200 -16.91 -3.03 -23.72
CA ASP A 200 -16.81 -2.55 -25.09
C ASP A 200 -15.40 -2.75 -25.69
N GLU A 201 -14.38 -2.63 -24.86
CA GLU A 201 -12.96 -2.85 -25.26
C GLU A 201 -12.52 -4.32 -25.09
N GLY A 202 -13.43 -5.24 -24.71
CA GLY A 202 -13.12 -6.66 -24.52
C GLY A 202 -12.20 -6.99 -23.33
N ALA A 203 -12.12 -6.09 -22.35
CA ALA A 203 -11.25 -6.22 -21.18
C ALA A 203 -12.00 -6.62 -19.89
N TRP A 204 -13.29 -6.95 -20.00
CA TRP A 204 -14.11 -7.30 -18.85
C TRP A 204 -13.94 -8.74 -18.35
N ASP A 205 -13.27 -9.61 -19.09
CA ASP A 205 -13.09 -11.02 -18.71
C ASP A 205 -12.30 -11.17 -17.40
N ASP A 206 -11.33 -10.28 -17.15
CA ASP A 206 -10.64 -10.16 -15.85
C ASP A 206 -10.51 -8.68 -15.44
N PRO A 207 -11.55 -8.11 -14.82
CA PRO A 207 -11.55 -6.70 -14.43
C PRO A 207 -10.51 -6.38 -13.33
N LEU A 208 -10.09 -7.38 -12.54
CA LEU A 208 -9.02 -7.21 -11.55
C LEU A 208 -7.66 -7.10 -12.24
N GLU A 209 -7.43 -7.85 -13.33
CA GLU A 209 -6.25 -7.66 -14.17
C GLU A 209 -6.21 -6.26 -14.76
N CYS A 210 -7.33 -5.81 -15.33
CA CYS A 210 -7.41 -4.47 -15.90
C CYS A 210 -7.12 -3.39 -14.86
N SER A 211 -7.67 -3.49 -13.64
CA SER A 211 -7.41 -2.54 -12.57
C SER A 211 -5.94 -2.52 -12.12
N LEU A 212 -5.34 -3.69 -11.97
CA LEU A 212 -3.93 -3.78 -11.58
C LEU A 212 -3.01 -3.23 -12.68
N ARG A 213 -3.28 -3.57 -13.94
CA ARG A 213 -2.55 -3.03 -15.09
C ARG A 213 -2.73 -1.53 -15.24
N PHE A 214 -3.95 -1.00 -14.98
CA PHE A 214 -4.18 0.44 -14.92
C PHE A 214 -3.23 1.09 -13.92
N THR A 215 -3.19 0.61 -12.69
CA THR A 215 -2.31 1.14 -11.65
C THR A 215 -0.84 1.09 -12.09
N LEU A 216 -0.37 -0.06 -12.58
CA LEU A 216 1.03 -0.28 -12.99
C LEU A 216 1.41 0.38 -14.31
N SER A 217 0.45 0.89 -15.10
CA SER A 217 0.73 1.66 -16.32
C SER A 217 1.22 3.08 -16.04
N HIS A 218 1.26 3.51 -14.79
CA HIS A 218 1.75 4.83 -14.40
C HIS A 218 3.20 4.74 -13.90
N PRO A 219 4.19 5.27 -14.63
CA PRO A 219 5.62 5.10 -14.31
C PRO A 219 6.04 5.63 -12.94
N VAL A 220 5.26 6.55 -12.36
CA VAL A 220 5.49 7.09 -11.01
C VAL A 220 5.18 6.06 -9.91
N ILE A 221 4.35 5.06 -10.19
CA ILE A 221 4.06 3.98 -9.26
C ILE A 221 5.24 3.00 -9.24
N THR A 222 5.96 2.96 -8.13
CA THR A 222 7.13 2.10 -7.96
C THR A 222 6.76 0.70 -7.46
N SER A 223 5.65 0.57 -6.73
CA SER A 223 5.12 -0.71 -6.25
C SER A 223 3.61 -0.64 -6.02
N ALA A 224 2.95 -1.79 -6.05
CA ALA A 224 1.53 -1.92 -5.72
C ALA A 224 1.34 -3.06 -4.70
N ILE A 225 0.54 -2.80 -3.65
CA ILE A 225 0.29 -3.78 -2.60
C ILE A 225 -1.13 -4.32 -2.66
N ILE A 226 -1.27 -5.65 -2.53
CA ILE A 226 -2.54 -6.34 -2.52
C ILE A 226 -2.62 -7.22 -1.27
N GLY A 227 -3.64 -7.00 -0.44
CA GLY A 227 -3.88 -7.83 0.74
C GLY A 227 -4.46 -9.19 0.35
N THR A 228 -3.77 -10.26 0.73
CA THR A 228 -4.29 -11.64 0.61
C THR A 228 -3.68 -12.54 1.67
N ALA A 229 -4.43 -13.55 2.08
CA ALA A 229 -3.96 -14.66 2.91
C ALA A 229 -3.98 -16.00 2.14
N ASN A 230 -4.18 -15.95 0.81
CA ASN A 230 -4.31 -17.12 -0.06
C ASN A 230 -3.21 -17.11 -1.12
N ALA A 231 -2.37 -18.13 -1.12
CA ALA A 231 -1.27 -18.30 -2.07
C ALA A 231 -1.74 -18.38 -3.53
N LEU A 232 -2.96 -18.91 -3.80
CA LEU A 232 -3.52 -18.93 -5.16
C LEU A 232 -3.83 -17.50 -5.63
N HIS A 233 -4.44 -16.66 -4.78
CA HIS A 233 -4.69 -15.26 -5.12
C HIS A 233 -3.38 -14.48 -5.32
N ALA A 234 -2.34 -14.75 -4.51
CA ALA A 234 -1.03 -14.15 -4.72
C ALA A 234 -0.45 -14.53 -6.10
N ARG A 235 -0.56 -15.81 -6.48
CA ARG A 235 -0.11 -16.31 -7.79
C ARG A 235 -0.88 -15.67 -8.95
N GLU A 236 -2.21 -15.59 -8.84
CA GLU A 236 -3.04 -14.93 -9.84
C GLU A 236 -2.70 -13.44 -9.98
N ASN A 237 -2.54 -12.73 -8.87
CA ASN A 237 -2.18 -11.32 -8.87
C ASN A 237 -0.77 -11.09 -9.44
N ALA A 238 0.20 -11.96 -9.13
CA ALA A 238 1.52 -11.91 -9.72
C ALA A 238 1.49 -12.14 -11.24
N LYS A 239 0.61 -13.05 -11.73
CA LYS A 239 0.38 -13.26 -13.16
C LYS A 239 -0.22 -12.01 -13.81
N ARG A 240 -1.25 -11.41 -13.20
CA ARG A 240 -1.90 -10.18 -13.68
C ARG A 240 -0.92 -9.01 -13.77
N ALA A 241 -0.04 -8.87 -12.77
CA ALA A 241 0.96 -7.81 -12.73
C ALA A 241 2.04 -7.91 -13.84
N ARG A 242 2.25 -9.12 -14.40
CA ARG A 242 3.19 -9.37 -15.50
C ARG A 242 2.56 -9.25 -16.88
N ALA A 243 1.23 -9.06 -16.95
CA ALA A 243 0.56 -8.85 -18.23
C ALA A 243 1.04 -7.53 -18.88
N GLU A 244 0.90 -7.41 -20.19
CA GLU A 244 1.29 -6.21 -20.92
C GLU A 244 0.56 -4.98 -20.38
N ALA A 245 1.20 -3.81 -20.44
CA ALA A 245 0.57 -2.54 -20.10
C ALA A 245 -0.73 -2.33 -20.88
N LEU A 246 -1.67 -1.58 -20.32
CA LEU A 246 -2.88 -1.19 -21.05
C LEU A 246 -2.51 -0.38 -22.29
N SER A 247 -3.31 -0.56 -23.36
CA SER A 247 -3.13 0.28 -24.54
C SER A 247 -3.33 1.75 -24.18
N PRO A 248 -2.58 2.68 -24.80
CA PRO A 248 -2.77 4.11 -24.56
C PRO A 248 -4.22 4.57 -24.75
N LYS A 249 -4.91 4.00 -25.75
CA LYS A 249 -6.33 4.30 -26.03
C LYS A 249 -7.23 3.94 -24.84
N LEU A 250 -7.05 2.73 -24.26
CA LEU A 250 -7.86 2.29 -23.10
C LEU A 250 -7.49 3.11 -21.86
N LEU A 251 -6.22 3.37 -21.63
CA LEU A 251 -5.76 4.17 -20.51
C LEU A 251 -6.37 5.60 -20.55
N ASP A 252 -6.33 6.27 -21.71
CA ASP A 252 -6.94 7.58 -21.90
C ASP A 252 -8.46 7.56 -21.71
N ALA A 253 -9.13 6.50 -22.17
CA ALA A 253 -10.58 6.34 -21.96
C ALA A 253 -10.93 6.18 -20.47
N LEU A 254 -10.14 5.41 -19.74
CA LEU A 254 -10.32 5.24 -18.29
C LEU A 254 -10.07 6.55 -17.52
N HIS A 255 -9.08 7.33 -17.92
CA HIS A 255 -8.83 8.65 -17.30
C HIS A 255 -10.01 9.62 -17.50
N LYS A 256 -10.73 9.55 -18.63
CA LYS A 256 -11.91 10.39 -18.92
C LYS A 256 -13.16 10.00 -18.12
N LEU A 257 -13.17 8.83 -17.46
CA LEU A 257 -14.25 8.45 -16.57
C LEU A 257 -14.14 9.08 -15.17
N ARG A 258 -13.09 9.85 -14.91
CA ARG A 258 -12.99 10.61 -13.65
C ARG A 258 -14.14 11.60 -13.55
N PRO A 259 -14.67 11.86 -12.31
CA PRO A 259 -15.61 12.94 -12.15
C PRO A 259 -14.97 14.26 -12.60
N GLU A 260 -15.72 15.05 -13.32
CA GLU A 260 -15.40 16.47 -13.43
C GLU A 260 -15.74 17.10 -12.08
N ASP A 261 -14.79 17.80 -11.43
CA ASP A 261 -14.96 18.50 -10.17
C ASP A 261 -16.07 19.57 -10.23
#